data_377f11ef55a5ab88f1bb34e3794bddf5
#
_entry.id   377f11ef55a5ab88f1bb34e3794bddf5
#
_cell.length_a   1.000
_cell.length_b   1.000
_cell.length_c   1.000
_cell.angle_alpha   90.00
_cell.angle_beta   90.00
_cell.angle_gamma   90.00
#
_symmetry.space_group_name_H-M   'P 1'
#
loop_
_entity.id
_entity.type
_entity.pdbx_description
1 polymer ?
#
loop_
_entity_poly.entity_id
_entity_poly.type
_entity_poly.pdbx_seq_one_letter_code
_entity_poly.pdbx_strand_id
1 'polypeptide(L)'
;MFSTSCDSSYASKRSTLKDEKSVSSSTSTSSSLSQTSSQXSEDEAFKECIEAIESNLDTNIINKAXDKEKKWWIDGNYKAIDEKRLPLCLIKNVTYLEYEKKSEIANAGRCWEFDNGVVIIYELPNRXHEAAHSEFTFQFRSAFANLPFQDRVSSIGAATCRDSERRSAKQPDTSFVPNCLPKPSPHPSDAQGNPWXTVVCEVARSQSLPHILQKVNSFWLAPNRSEDVIVLKLWTWNNGRDANQRPLRRLTVYKPLAGQAQGNFRPVQTLEFGTINRHGAPYNGCSAPGMRTVTITPACVYRSCTPPYPLSVNVVIDLFDIQQEIFAAQ
;
A
#
# COMPACT_ATOMS: atom_id res chain seq x y z
N MET A 1 -17.65 28.63 49.89
CA MET A 1 -16.78 29.29 50.88
C MET A 1 -15.44 28.56 50.89
N PHE A 2 -14.42 29.35 50.91
CA PHE A 2 -12.96 29.10 50.95
C PHE A 2 -12.26 29.11 49.61
N SER A 3 -11.78 30.30 49.33
CA SER A 3 -10.70 30.62 48.42
C SER A 3 -9.36 30.50 49.13
N THR A 4 -8.32 30.07 48.45
CA THR A 4 -6.97 30.52 48.77
C THR A 4 -6.12 30.50 47.50
N SER A 5 -5.72 31.68 47.13
CA SER A 5 -4.66 31.95 46.15
C SER A 5 -3.28 31.80 46.77
N CYS A 6 -2.31 31.41 46.00
CA CYS A 6 -0.90 31.71 46.31
C CYS A 6 -0.10 31.91 45.01
N ASP A 7 0.22 33.17 44.82
CA ASP A 7 1.30 33.63 43.94
C ASP A 7 2.66 33.38 44.57
N SER A 8 3.65 33.03 43.76
CA SER A 8 5.01 33.52 44.03
C SER A 8 5.90 33.40 42.79
N SER A 9 6.27 34.55 42.33
CA SER A 9 7.35 34.87 41.43
C SER A 9 8.73 34.53 42.00
N TYR A 10 9.66 34.08 41.23
CA TYR A 10 11.09 34.33 41.46
C TYR A 10 11.91 34.47 40.18
N ALA A 11 12.82 35.42 40.28
CA ALA A 11 13.53 36.09 39.23
C ALA A 11 14.79 35.38 38.73
N SER A 12 15.14 35.79 37.56
CA SER A 12 16.38 35.75 36.78
C SER A 12 17.68 35.81 37.57
N LYS A 13 18.66 34.97 37.16
CA LYS A 13 20.06 35.35 37.26
C LYS A 13 20.83 34.93 36.01
N ARG A 14 21.32 35.93 35.33
CA ARG A 14 22.33 35.87 34.26
C ARG A 14 23.72 35.64 34.88
N SER A 15 24.51 34.77 34.27
CA SER A 15 25.97 34.82 34.45
C SER A 15 26.65 34.48 33.15
N THR A 16 27.38 35.45 32.67
CA THR A 16 28.41 35.35 31.60
C THR A 16 29.71 34.82 32.15
N LEU A 17 30.41 33.97 31.40
CA LEU A 17 31.87 33.96 31.27
C LEU A 17 32.39 32.75 30.48
N LYS A 18 32.99 33.05 29.41
CA LYS A 18 34.36 33.03 28.89
C LYS A 18 34.79 31.75 28.15
N ASP A 19 35.33 32.02 26.98
CA ASP A 19 36.01 31.15 26.03
C ASP A 19 37.13 30.29 26.61
N GLU A 20 37.20 29.06 26.14
CA GLU A 20 38.47 28.37 25.94
C GLU A 20 38.40 27.45 24.73
N LYS A 21 39.31 27.71 23.76
CA LYS A 21 39.57 26.89 22.58
C LYS A 21 40.27 25.58 23.00
N SER A 22 39.75 24.46 22.53
CA SER A 22 40.60 23.27 22.37
C SER A 22 40.26 22.63 21.03
N VAL A 23 41.24 22.62 20.16
CA VAL A 23 41.23 21.94 18.87
C VAL A 23 41.47 20.46 19.11
N SER A 24 40.54 19.60 18.80
CA SER A 24 40.81 18.18 18.60
C SER A 24 40.20 17.76 17.26
N SER A 25 41.07 17.51 16.30
CA SER A 25 40.74 16.94 15.01
C SER A 25 40.44 15.45 15.21
N SER A 26 39.15 15.06 15.05
CA SER A 26 38.81 13.68 14.85
C SER A 26 38.19 13.52 13.46
N THR A 27 38.90 12.85 12.62
CA THR A 27 38.51 12.46 11.26
C THR A 27 37.31 11.53 11.32
N SER A 28 36.15 12.03 10.93
CA SER A 28 34.95 11.21 10.71
C SER A 28 34.78 10.96 9.21
N THR A 29 35.39 9.89 8.74
CA THR A 29 35.24 9.43 7.35
C THR A 29 34.59 8.04 7.39
N SER A 30 33.26 7.98 7.47
CA SER A 30 32.53 6.71 7.21
C SER A 30 31.02 6.82 6.95
N SER A 31 30.46 8.04 6.84
CA SER A 31 29.01 8.18 6.69
C SER A 31 28.54 8.57 5.28
N SER A 32 29.42 8.83 4.34
CA SER A 32 29.04 9.34 3.02
C SER A 32 28.73 8.24 1.98
N LEU A 33 29.26 7.03 2.14
CA LEU A 33 29.10 5.94 1.18
C LEU A 33 27.73 5.24 1.26
N SER A 34 27.13 5.17 2.45
CA SER A 34 25.83 4.52 2.61
C SER A 34 24.65 5.40 2.13
N GLN A 35 24.77 6.70 2.27
CA GLN A 35 23.73 7.64 1.82
C GLN A 35 23.67 7.73 0.30
N THR A 36 24.80 7.69 -0.39
CA THR A 36 24.81 7.76 -1.87
C THR A 36 24.25 6.50 -2.52
N SER A 37 24.45 5.31 -1.93
CA SER A 37 23.91 4.07 -2.49
C SER A 37 22.40 3.95 -2.31
N SER A 38 21.84 4.49 -1.21
CA SER A 38 20.39 4.45 -0.98
C SER A 38 19.66 5.44 -1.90
N GLN A 39 20.24 6.61 -2.13
CA GLN A 39 19.66 7.59 -3.04
C GLN A 39 19.55 7.08 -4.49
N UNK A 40 20.39 6.53 -4.75
CA UNK A 40 20.41 6.06 -5.99
C UNK A 40 19.39 5.07 -6.26
N SER A 41 19.36 4.26 -5.44
CA SER A 41 18.34 3.21 -5.53
C SER A 41 16.93 3.79 -5.57
N GLU A 42 16.66 4.78 -4.78
CA GLU A 42 15.36 5.46 -4.75
C GLU A 42 15.08 6.17 -6.08
N ASP A 43 16.06 6.84 -6.63
CA ASP A 43 15.95 7.54 -7.92
C ASP A 43 15.67 6.53 -9.05
N GLU A 44 16.32 5.36 -9.02
CA GLU A 44 16.08 4.29 -9.99
C GLU A 44 14.69 3.69 -9.84
N ALA A 45 14.22 3.45 -8.62
CA ALA A 45 12.88 2.91 -8.37
C ALA A 45 11.81 3.93 -8.80
N PHE A 46 12.05 5.22 -8.58
CA PHE A 46 11.15 6.29 -9.04
C PHE A 46 11.10 6.31 -10.58
N LYS A 47 12.25 6.25 -11.23
CA LYS A 47 12.34 6.21 -12.70
C LYS A 47 11.57 5.01 -13.27
N GLU A 48 11.76 3.83 -12.67
CA GLU A 48 11.03 2.61 -13.07
C GLU A 48 9.51 2.79 -12.93
N CYS A 49 9.08 3.45 -11.86
CA CYS A 49 7.67 3.77 -11.65
C CYS A 49 7.13 4.66 -12.77
N ILE A 50 7.89 5.69 -13.16
CA ILE A 50 7.49 6.59 -14.25
C ILE A 50 7.41 5.82 -15.58
N GLU A 51 8.42 5.01 -15.89
CA GLU A 51 8.42 4.16 -17.10
C GLU A 51 7.20 3.22 -17.13
N ALA A 52 6.84 2.66 -15.97
CA ALA A 52 5.67 1.78 -15.85
C ALA A 52 4.36 2.55 -16.09
N ILE A 53 4.25 3.76 -15.56
CA ILE A 53 3.07 4.63 -15.74
C ILE A 53 2.90 5.00 -17.23
N GLU A 54 4.01 5.27 -17.92
CA GLU A 54 4.00 5.67 -19.32
C GLU A 54 3.82 4.49 -20.28
N SER A 55 4.02 3.26 -19.84
CA SER A 55 3.89 2.09 -20.69
C SER A 55 2.41 1.82 -21.03
N ASN A 56 2.17 1.40 -22.25
CA ASN A 56 0.82 0.99 -22.67
C ASN A 56 0.55 -0.42 -22.16
N LEU A 57 -0.64 -0.64 -21.62
CA LEU A 57 -1.08 -1.97 -21.21
C LEU A 57 -1.28 -2.86 -22.43
N ASP A 58 -0.85 -4.10 -22.29
CA ASP A 58 -1.03 -5.11 -23.34
C ASP A 58 -2.52 -5.52 -23.39
N THR A 59 -3.20 -5.05 -24.41
CA THR A 59 -4.62 -5.39 -24.66
C THR A 59 -4.80 -6.84 -25.13
N ASN A 60 -3.71 -7.54 -25.47
CA ASN A 60 -3.77 -8.94 -25.94
C ASN A 60 -4.20 -9.92 -24.86
N ILE A 61 -4.14 -9.54 -23.59
CA ILE A 61 -4.60 -10.38 -22.47
C ILE A 61 -6.05 -10.84 -22.70
N ILE A 62 -6.89 -9.92 -23.16
CA ILE A 62 -8.31 -10.18 -23.37
C ILE A 62 -8.57 -11.27 -24.43
N ASN A 63 -7.64 -11.49 -25.34
CA ASN A 63 -7.81 -12.43 -26.44
C ASN A 63 -7.32 -13.86 -26.14
N LYS A 64 -6.73 -14.10 -24.97
CA LYS A 64 -6.08 -15.37 -24.62
C LYS A 64 -6.91 -16.30 -23.73
N ALA A 65 -8.19 -15.98 -23.48
CA ALA A 65 -9.02 -16.81 -22.62
C ALA A 65 -9.21 -18.23 -23.18
N UNK A 66 -8.74 -19.07 -22.48
CA UNK A 66 -8.87 -20.31 -22.94
C UNK A 66 -10.08 -20.86 -22.35
N ASP A 67 -10.61 -21.79 -22.97
CA ASP A 67 -11.84 -22.45 -22.54
C ASP A 67 -11.73 -23.17 -21.18
N LYS A 68 -10.52 -23.57 -20.83
CA LYS A 68 -10.28 -24.27 -19.55
C LYS A 68 -10.55 -23.37 -18.34
N GLU A 69 -10.28 -22.10 -18.47
CA GLU A 69 -10.46 -21.12 -17.36
C GLU A 69 -11.92 -20.77 -17.13
N LYS A 70 -12.75 -20.90 -18.17
CA LYS A 70 -14.20 -20.73 -18.05
C LYS A 70 -14.81 -21.69 -17.02
N LYS A 71 -14.18 -22.81 -16.74
CA LYS A 71 -14.64 -23.78 -15.76
C LYS A 71 -14.75 -23.18 -14.37
N TRP A 72 -13.82 -22.32 -13.97
CA TRP A 72 -13.92 -21.63 -12.68
C TRP A 72 -15.17 -20.72 -12.65
N TRP A 73 -15.43 -20.04 -13.76
CA TRP A 73 -16.61 -19.20 -13.90
C TRP A 73 -17.92 -20.02 -13.83
N ILE A 74 -17.94 -21.17 -14.50
CA ILE A 74 -19.15 -22.00 -14.63
C ILE A 74 -19.44 -22.78 -13.34
N ASP A 75 -18.46 -23.53 -12.86
CA ASP A 75 -18.63 -24.53 -11.81
C ASP A 75 -18.38 -23.99 -10.39
N GLY A 76 -17.79 -22.82 -10.27
CA GLY A 76 -17.37 -22.28 -8.98
C GLY A 76 -16.20 -23.05 -8.35
N ASN A 77 -15.66 -24.06 -9.05
CA ASN A 77 -14.58 -24.91 -8.55
C ASN A 77 -13.24 -24.41 -9.04
N TYR A 78 -12.44 -23.97 -8.11
CA TYR A 78 -11.08 -23.51 -8.37
C TYR A 78 -10.12 -24.70 -8.36
N LYS A 79 -9.47 -24.91 -9.50
CA LYS A 79 -8.28 -25.78 -9.61
C LYS A 79 -7.08 -24.89 -9.77
N ALA A 80 -5.95 -25.31 -9.23
CA ALA A 80 -4.73 -24.51 -9.24
C ALA A 80 -4.43 -23.94 -10.64
N ILE A 81 -4.37 -22.63 -10.72
CA ILE A 81 -3.98 -21.90 -11.93
C ILE A 81 -2.45 -21.71 -11.88
N ASP A 82 -1.79 -22.00 -12.99
CA ASP A 82 -0.36 -21.72 -13.09
C ASP A 82 -0.14 -20.20 -13.11
N GLU A 83 0.50 -19.70 -12.08
CA GLU A 83 0.78 -18.26 -11.93
C GLU A 83 1.57 -17.67 -13.10
N LYS A 84 2.32 -18.50 -13.81
CA LYS A 84 3.08 -18.08 -15.01
C LYS A 84 2.17 -17.66 -16.15
N ARG A 85 0.89 -18.03 -16.09
CA ARG A 85 -0.11 -17.69 -17.10
C ARG A 85 -0.84 -16.38 -16.81
N LEU A 86 -0.61 -15.78 -15.66
CA LEU A 86 -1.24 -14.52 -15.30
C LEU A 86 -0.64 -13.35 -16.11
N PRO A 87 -1.41 -12.33 -16.46
CA PRO A 87 -2.84 -12.19 -16.21
C PRO A 87 -3.70 -13.05 -17.13
N LEU A 88 -4.89 -13.44 -16.65
CA LEU A 88 -5.74 -14.42 -17.32
C LEU A 88 -7.17 -13.90 -17.45
N CYS A 89 -7.67 -13.74 -18.67
CA CYS A 89 -9.06 -13.41 -18.92
C CYS A 89 -9.93 -14.64 -18.67
N LEU A 90 -10.84 -14.54 -17.68
CA LEU A 90 -11.70 -15.65 -17.28
C LEU A 90 -12.96 -15.73 -18.14
N ILE A 91 -13.61 -14.59 -18.40
CA ILE A 91 -14.87 -14.49 -19.17
C ILE A 91 -15.04 -13.08 -19.69
N LYS A 92 -15.80 -12.92 -20.79
CA LYS A 92 -16.17 -11.64 -21.39
C LYS A 92 -17.69 -11.54 -21.56
N ASN A 93 -18.14 -10.31 -21.79
CA ASN A 93 -19.54 -9.99 -22.11
C ASN A 93 -20.50 -10.43 -21.00
N VAL A 94 -20.09 -10.19 -19.74
CA VAL A 94 -20.94 -10.45 -18.57
C VAL A 94 -21.37 -9.13 -17.95
N THR A 95 -22.56 -9.13 -17.38
CA THR A 95 -23.08 -7.98 -16.64
C THR A 95 -22.44 -7.91 -15.25
N TYR A 96 -22.49 -6.72 -14.64
CA TYR A 96 -22.04 -6.56 -13.26
C TYR A 96 -22.78 -7.53 -12.31
N LEU A 97 -24.10 -7.69 -12.50
CA LEU A 97 -24.92 -8.56 -11.63
C LEU A 97 -24.51 -10.03 -11.76
N GLU A 98 -24.18 -10.49 -12.95
CA GLU A 98 -23.65 -11.84 -13.16
C GLU A 98 -22.30 -12.02 -12.47
N TYR A 99 -21.42 -11.03 -12.62
CA TYR A 99 -20.12 -11.04 -11.95
C TYR A 99 -20.28 -11.08 -10.43
N GLU A 100 -21.11 -10.19 -9.87
CA GLU A 100 -21.34 -10.10 -8.42
C GLU A 100 -21.81 -11.44 -7.86
N LYS A 101 -22.86 -12.00 -8.46
CA LYS A 101 -23.44 -13.29 -8.05
C LYS A 101 -22.41 -14.43 -8.17
N LYS A 102 -21.68 -14.50 -9.30
CA LYS A 102 -20.72 -15.59 -9.53
C LYS A 102 -19.49 -15.47 -8.62
N SER A 103 -18.98 -14.27 -8.42
CA SER A 103 -17.81 -14.06 -7.54
C SER A 103 -18.12 -14.40 -6.09
N GLU A 104 -19.36 -14.15 -5.66
CA GLU A 104 -19.84 -14.53 -4.32
C GLU A 104 -19.94 -16.06 -4.17
N ILE A 105 -20.58 -16.72 -5.13
CA ILE A 105 -20.73 -18.20 -5.12
C ILE A 105 -19.35 -18.87 -5.14
N ALA A 106 -18.44 -18.38 -6.00
CA ALA A 106 -17.11 -18.93 -6.14
C ALA A 106 -16.15 -18.51 -5.00
N ASN A 107 -16.58 -17.58 -4.15
CA ASN A 107 -15.72 -16.95 -3.13
C ASN A 107 -14.42 -16.44 -3.75
N ALA A 108 -14.51 -15.78 -4.90
CA ALA A 108 -13.39 -15.46 -5.76
C ALA A 108 -13.12 -13.95 -5.90
N GLY A 109 -13.84 -13.11 -5.15
CA GLY A 109 -13.76 -11.66 -5.29
C GLY A 109 -12.34 -11.08 -5.17
N ARG A 110 -11.50 -11.68 -4.34
CA ARG A 110 -10.10 -11.24 -4.17
C ARG A 110 -9.24 -11.51 -5.41
N CYS A 111 -9.65 -12.49 -6.22
CA CYS A 111 -8.87 -12.89 -7.41
C CYS A 111 -9.44 -12.31 -8.70
N TRP A 112 -10.74 -12.03 -8.72
CA TRP A 112 -11.46 -11.61 -9.92
C TRP A 112 -11.64 -10.10 -9.94
N GLU A 113 -11.05 -9.44 -10.93
CA GLU A 113 -11.32 -8.02 -11.21
C GLU A 113 -12.32 -7.93 -12.36
N PHE A 114 -13.36 -7.14 -12.16
CA PHE A 114 -14.38 -6.87 -13.18
C PHE A 114 -14.11 -5.50 -13.80
N ASP A 115 -14.09 -5.45 -15.12
CA ASP A 115 -13.92 -4.17 -15.82
C ASP A 115 -14.65 -4.24 -17.18
N ASN A 116 -15.68 -3.42 -17.34
CA ASN A 116 -16.42 -3.25 -18.58
C ASN A 116 -16.86 -4.58 -19.22
N GLY A 117 -17.43 -5.47 -18.41
CA GLY A 117 -17.96 -6.75 -18.89
C GLY A 117 -16.93 -7.85 -19.03
N VAL A 118 -15.71 -7.62 -18.56
CA VAL A 118 -14.63 -8.62 -18.59
C VAL A 118 -14.21 -8.96 -17.18
N VAL A 119 -13.99 -10.25 -16.89
CA VAL A 119 -13.44 -10.72 -15.61
C VAL A 119 -12.03 -11.24 -15.84
N ILE A 120 -11.07 -10.66 -15.14
CA ILE A 120 -9.64 -10.97 -15.31
C ILE A 120 -9.04 -11.33 -13.93
N ILE A 121 -8.12 -12.28 -13.95
CA ILE A 121 -7.30 -12.63 -12.77
C ILE A 121 -5.90 -12.06 -13.02
N TYR A 122 -5.46 -11.14 -12.17
CA TYR A 122 -4.12 -10.54 -12.26
C TYR A 122 -3.17 -11.10 -11.20
N GLU A 123 -3.70 -11.49 -10.07
CA GLU A 123 -2.91 -11.94 -8.92
C GLU A 123 -3.61 -13.14 -8.27
N LEU A 124 -2.82 -14.07 -7.76
CA LEU A 124 -3.32 -15.13 -6.87
C LEU A 124 -2.57 -14.98 -5.55
N PRO A 125 -3.28 -14.73 -4.45
CA PRO A 125 -2.65 -14.56 -3.15
C PRO A 125 -1.85 -15.80 -2.74
N ASN A 126 -0.68 -15.57 -2.17
CA ASN A 126 0.17 -16.63 -1.62
C ASN A 126 0.74 -16.15 -0.28
N ARG A 127 1.47 -17.01 0.37
CA ARG A 127 2.03 -16.70 1.70
C ARG A 127 2.82 -15.40 1.75
N UNK A 128 3.60 -14.96 0.80
CA UNK A 128 4.25 -13.90 0.72
C UNK A 128 3.50 -12.80 0.64
N HIS A 129 2.51 -12.83 -0.17
CA HIS A 129 1.50 -11.80 -0.35
C HIS A 129 0.70 -11.56 0.96
N GLU A 130 0.18 -12.63 1.54
CA GLU A 130 -0.63 -12.54 2.76
C GLU A 130 0.17 -11.95 3.94
N ALA A 131 1.43 -12.35 4.09
CA ALA A 131 2.30 -11.85 5.16
C ALA A 131 2.51 -10.33 5.03
N ALA A 132 2.71 -9.84 3.80
CA ALA A 132 2.97 -8.42 3.56
C ALA A 132 1.80 -7.54 3.99
N HIS A 133 0.57 -7.85 3.52
CA HIS A 133 -0.57 -6.99 3.88
C HIS A 133 -1.05 -7.21 5.31
N SER A 134 -0.82 -8.39 5.89
CA SER A 134 -1.15 -8.66 7.30
C SER A 134 -0.30 -7.79 8.23
N GLU A 135 1.01 -7.76 7.98
CA GLU A 135 1.91 -6.91 8.78
C GLU A 135 1.59 -5.43 8.59
N PHE A 136 1.33 -5.00 7.35
CA PHE A 136 0.88 -3.63 7.10
C PHE A 136 -0.38 -3.32 7.94
N THR A 137 -1.36 -4.22 7.92
CA THR A 137 -2.62 -4.06 8.65
C THR A 137 -2.37 -3.95 10.16
N PHE A 138 -1.51 -4.80 10.69
CA PHE A 138 -1.15 -4.80 12.11
C PHE A 138 -0.55 -3.45 12.52
N GLN A 139 0.46 -2.98 11.79
CA GLN A 139 1.13 -1.71 12.10
C GLN A 139 0.15 -0.53 11.98
N PHE A 140 -0.64 -0.51 10.88
CA PHE A 140 -1.59 0.57 10.65
C PHE A 140 -2.62 0.65 11.79
N ARG A 141 -3.24 -0.47 12.15
CA ARG A 141 -4.26 -0.50 13.20
C ARG A 141 -3.68 -0.17 14.59
N SER A 142 -2.44 -0.56 14.83
CA SER A 142 -1.77 -0.29 16.12
C SER A 142 -1.67 1.20 16.42
N ALA A 143 -1.56 2.05 15.39
CA ALA A 143 -1.51 3.49 15.57
C ALA A 143 -2.79 4.07 16.21
N PHE A 144 -3.91 3.36 16.11
CA PHE A 144 -5.21 3.81 16.60
C PHE A 144 -5.67 3.08 17.87
N ALA A 145 -4.83 2.19 18.42
CA ALA A 145 -5.22 1.29 19.51
C ALA A 145 -5.70 2.04 20.76
N ASN A 146 -5.11 3.19 21.04
CA ASN A 146 -5.41 3.96 22.24
C ASN A 146 -6.56 4.96 22.08
N LEU A 147 -7.16 5.06 20.89
CA LEU A 147 -8.30 5.96 20.65
C LEU A 147 -9.62 5.28 21.03
N PRO A 148 -10.66 6.06 21.42
CA PRO A 148 -12.00 5.52 21.55
C PRO A 148 -12.51 4.92 20.23
N PHE A 149 -13.40 3.96 20.29
CA PHE A 149 -13.86 3.19 19.09
C PHE A 149 -14.35 4.12 17.97
N GLN A 150 -15.16 5.14 18.31
CA GLN A 150 -15.72 6.05 17.30
C GLN A 150 -14.65 6.88 16.57
N ASP A 151 -13.47 7.02 17.18
CA ASP A 151 -12.35 7.80 16.63
C ASP A 151 -11.35 6.92 15.87
N ARG A 152 -11.50 5.60 15.96
CA ARG A 152 -10.61 4.65 15.31
C ARG A 152 -10.92 4.52 13.82
N VAL A 153 -10.05 3.77 13.19
CA VAL A 153 -10.18 3.35 11.79
C VAL A 153 -10.43 1.84 11.78
N SER A 154 -11.50 1.44 11.10
CA SER A 154 -11.81 0.01 10.91
C SER A 154 -11.07 -0.54 9.71
N SER A 155 -10.47 -1.71 9.86
CA SER A 155 -9.98 -2.49 8.73
C SER A 155 -11.18 -3.24 8.15
N ILE A 156 -11.46 -3.03 6.88
CA ILE A 156 -12.54 -3.73 6.17
C ILE A 156 -11.99 -4.78 5.19
N GLY A 157 -10.68 -5.03 5.24
CA GLY A 157 -10.04 -6.09 4.47
C GLY A 157 -10.26 -5.92 2.98
N ALA A 158 -10.63 -7.02 2.34
CA ALA A 158 -10.84 -7.12 0.89
C ALA A 158 -12.31 -6.92 0.51
N ALA A 159 -12.99 -5.91 1.05
CA ALA A 159 -14.37 -5.62 0.70
C ALA A 159 -14.49 -5.18 -0.77
N THR A 160 -15.50 -5.71 -1.47
CA THR A 160 -15.73 -5.34 -2.88
C THR A 160 -16.19 -3.88 -2.98
N CYS A 161 -15.44 -3.11 -3.76
CA CYS A 161 -15.82 -1.75 -4.13
C CYS A 161 -16.20 -1.72 -5.61
N ARG A 162 -17.18 -0.90 -5.95
CA ARG A 162 -17.62 -0.73 -7.33
C ARG A 162 -17.81 0.73 -7.68
N ASP A 163 -17.63 1.06 -8.93
CA ASP A 163 -17.93 2.41 -9.37
C ASP A 163 -19.46 2.63 -9.44
N SER A 164 -19.87 3.89 -9.48
CA SER A 164 -21.29 4.27 -9.47
C SER A 164 -22.06 3.73 -10.69
N GLU A 165 -21.37 3.52 -11.80
CA GLU A 165 -21.97 3.03 -13.04
C GLU A 165 -21.91 1.51 -13.18
N ARG A 166 -21.32 0.83 -12.18
CA ARG A 166 -21.16 -0.64 -12.16
C ARG A 166 -20.36 -1.17 -13.36
N ARG A 167 -19.42 -0.36 -13.85
CA ARG A 167 -18.52 -0.76 -14.94
C ARG A 167 -17.25 -1.43 -14.43
N SER A 168 -16.87 -1.14 -13.19
CA SER A 168 -15.69 -1.72 -12.59
C SER A 168 -15.97 -2.10 -11.15
N ALA A 169 -15.42 -3.25 -10.73
CA ALA A 169 -15.48 -3.71 -9.35
C ALA A 169 -14.17 -4.40 -9.00
N LYS A 170 -13.60 -4.03 -7.85
CA LYS A 170 -12.31 -4.54 -7.39
C LYS A 170 -12.33 -4.70 -5.88
N GLN A 171 -11.46 -5.58 -5.39
CA GLN A 171 -11.19 -5.73 -3.96
C GLN A 171 -9.74 -5.34 -3.69
N PRO A 172 -9.46 -4.57 -2.63
CA PRO A 172 -8.08 -4.31 -2.21
C PRO A 172 -7.54 -5.50 -1.42
N ASP A 173 -6.24 -5.58 -1.21
CA ASP A 173 -5.69 -6.60 -0.31
C ASP A 173 -6.01 -6.26 1.14
N THR A 174 -5.89 -4.99 1.51
CA THR A 174 -6.45 -4.50 2.78
C THR A 174 -6.83 -3.02 2.64
N SER A 175 -7.82 -2.61 3.42
CA SER A 175 -8.34 -1.25 3.33
C SER A 175 -8.90 -0.77 4.67
N PHE A 176 -9.00 0.55 4.81
CA PHE A 176 -9.31 1.18 6.08
C PHE A 176 -10.30 2.33 5.90
N VAL A 177 -11.25 2.41 6.84
CA VAL A 177 -12.31 3.42 6.84
C VAL A 177 -12.41 4.03 8.25
N PRO A 178 -12.33 5.36 8.39
CA PRO A 178 -12.59 5.99 9.69
C PRO A 178 -14.03 5.78 10.15
N ASN A 179 -14.20 5.47 11.43
CA ASN A 179 -15.53 5.20 11.98
C ASN A 179 -16.42 6.45 12.03
N CYS A 180 -15.82 7.65 11.89
CA CYS A 180 -16.55 8.93 11.85
C CYS A 180 -17.27 9.20 10.53
N LEU A 181 -17.01 8.43 9.47
CA LEU A 181 -17.62 8.69 8.16
C LEU A 181 -19.11 8.32 8.18
N PRO A 182 -19.96 9.15 7.54
CA PRO A 182 -21.41 8.91 7.56
C PRO A 182 -21.81 7.67 6.75
N LYS A 183 -22.89 7.03 7.20
CA LYS A 183 -23.60 5.99 6.47
C LYS A 183 -25.09 6.34 6.44
N PRO A 184 -25.71 6.38 5.27
CA PRO A 184 -25.11 6.13 3.94
C PRO A 184 -24.17 7.25 3.50
N SER A 185 -23.17 6.86 2.73
CA SER A 185 -22.21 7.80 2.14
C SER A 185 -22.84 8.54 0.95
N PRO A 186 -22.53 9.84 0.76
CA PRO A 186 -22.96 10.52 -0.49
C PRO A 186 -22.33 9.93 -1.75
N HIS A 187 -21.19 9.28 -1.61
CA HIS A 187 -20.52 8.56 -2.71
C HIS A 187 -20.20 7.15 -2.21
N PRO A 188 -21.16 6.22 -2.30
CA PRO A 188 -20.94 4.89 -1.72
C PRO A 188 -20.03 4.01 -2.57
N SER A 189 -19.28 3.15 -1.89
CA SER A 189 -18.41 2.17 -2.53
C SER A 189 -19.14 0.88 -2.91
N ASP A 190 -20.36 0.67 -2.37
CA ASP A 190 -21.13 -0.56 -2.56
C ASP A 190 -22.65 -0.29 -2.52
N ALA A 191 -23.45 -1.36 -2.66
CA ALA A 191 -24.90 -1.29 -2.66
C ALA A 191 -25.49 -0.98 -1.27
N GLN A 192 -24.73 -1.18 -0.20
CA GLN A 192 -25.17 -0.95 1.16
C GLN A 192 -24.95 0.49 1.65
N GLY A 193 -24.41 1.34 0.80
CA GLY A 193 -24.17 2.74 1.14
C GLY A 193 -22.89 2.97 1.94
N ASN A 194 -21.95 2.03 1.93
CA ASN A 194 -20.69 2.18 2.68
C ASN A 194 -19.77 3.22 2.04
N PRO A 195 -19.03 4.00 2.85
CA PRO A 195 -18.03 4.94 2.30
C PRO A 195 -16.83 4.20 1.72
N TRP A 196 -16.13 4.93 0.87
CA TRP A 196 -14.88 4.41 0.28
C TRP A 196 -13.76 4.33 1.33
N UNK A 197 -12.71 3.45 1.22
CA UNK A 197 -11.70 3.33 1.90
C UNK A 197 -10.99 4.49 1.78
N THR A 198 -10.57 5.12 2.81
CA THR A 198 -9.70 6.30 2.72
C THR A 198 -8.25 5.93 2.47
N VAL A 199 -7.80 4.82 3.05
CA VAL A 199 -6.45 4.26 2.85
C VAL A 199 -6.59 2.82 2.33
N VAL A 200 -5.80 2.50 1.30
CA VAL A 200 -5.78 1.18 0.65
C VAL A 200 -4.33 0.69 0.61
N CYS A 201 -4.12 -0.60 0.86
CA CYS A 201 -2.84 -1.26 0.58
C CYS A 201 -3.07 -2.37 -0.44
N GLU A 202 -2.25 -2.37 -1.47
CA GLU A 202 -2.22 -3.38 -2.54
C GLU A 202 -0.85 -4.07 -2.52
N VAL A 203 -0.84 -5.37 -2.65
CA VAL A 203 0.40 -6.16 -2.73
C VAL A 203 0.46 -6.79 -4.11
N ALA A 204 1.45 -6.43 -4.90
CA ALA A 204 1.61 -6.94 -6.26
C ALA A 204 2.83 -7.86 -6.33
N ARG A 205 2.61 -9.15 -6.50
CA ARG A 205 3.66 -10.14 -6.70
C ARG A 205 3.74 -10.56 -8.17
N SER A 206 2.72 -11.25 -8.68
CA SER A 206 2.61 -11.63 -10.10
C SER A 206 2.15 -10.46 -10.96
N GLN A 207 1.30 -9.60 -10.43
CA GLN A 207 0.76 -8.45 -11.14
C GLN A 207 1.90 -7.49 -11.53
N SER A 208 1.90 -7.07 -12.80
CA SER A 208 2.95 -6.17 -13.30
C SER A 208 2.83 -4.78 -12.68
N LEU A 209 3.95 -4.07 -12.60
CA LEU A 209 3.96 -2.70 -12.06
C LEU A 209 3.07 -1.74 -12.87
N PRO A 210 3.12 -1.75 -14.22
CA PRO A 210 2.20 -0.88 -14.98
C PRO A 210 0.74 -1.11 -14.64
N HIS A 211 0.32 -2.38 -14.53
CA HIS A 211 -1.09 -2.69 -14.28
C HIS A 211 -1.52 -2.26 -12.88
N ILE A 212 -0.71 -2.55 -11.83
CA ILE A 212 -1.12 -2.15 -10.48
C ILE A 212 -1.18 -0.62 -10.34
N LEU A 213 -0.24 0.10 -10.95
CA LEU A 213 -0.27 1.57 -10.92
C LEU A 213 -1.46 2.14 -11.70
N GLN A 214 -1.84 1.52 -12.82
CA GLN A 214 -3.06 1.89 -13.53
C GLN A 214 -4.30 1.64 -12.67
N LYS A 215 -4.41 0.45 -12.04
CA LYS A 215 -5.51 0.14 -11.11
C LYS A 215 -5.63 1.21 -10.02
N VAL A 216 -4.50 1.59 -9.43
CA VAL A 216 -4.46 2.62 -8.38
C VAL A 216 -4.95 3.96 -8.92
N ASN A 217 -4.41 4.41 -10.04
CA ASN A 217 -4.74 5.72 -10.60
C ASN A 217 -6.19 5.79 -11.10
N SER A 218 -6.63 4.78 -11.86
CA SER A 218 -7.94 4.83 -12.52
C SER A 218 -9.10 4.37 -11.64
N PHE A 219 -8.83 3.54 -10.62
CA PHE A 219 -9.89 3.01 -9.77
C PHE A 219 -9.81 3.54 -8.33
N TRP A 220 -8.71 3.27 -7.60
CA TRP A 220 -8.67 3.64 -6.18
C TRP A 220 -8.62 5.16 -5.97
N LEU A 221 -7.79 5.88 -6.72
CA LEU A 221 -7.61 7.34 -6.57
C LEU A 221 -8.52 8.19 -7.46
N ALA A 222 -9.51 7.57 -8.11
CA ALA A 222 -10.53 8.30 -8.86
C ALA A 222 -11.30 9.26 -7.90
N PRO A 223 -11.87 10.35 -8.42
CA PRO A 223 -12.54 11.35 -7.59
C PRO A 223 -13.56 10.74 -6.61
N ASN A 224 -13.55 11.22 -5.39
CA ASN A 224 -14.46 10.83 -4.29
C ASN A 224 -14.25 9.38 -3.80
N ARG A 225 -13.10 8.77 -4.13
CA ARG A 225 -12.76 7.42 -3.66
C ARG A 225 -11.64 7.48 -2.61
N SER A 226 -10.63 6.62 -2.70
CA SER A 226 -9.55 6.57 -1.71
C SER A 226 -8.67 7.82 -1.76
N GLU A 227 -8.01 8.13 -0.66
CA GLU A 227 -7.14 9.30 -0.54
C GLU A 227 -5.66 8.91 -0.66
N ASP A 228 -5.30 7.78 -0.08
CA ASP A 228 -3.91 7.32 0.00
C ASP A 228 -3.85 5.84 -0.33
N VAL A 229 -2.95 5.46 -1.22
CA VAL A 229 -2.76 4.06 -1.60
C VAL A 229 -1.30 3.69 -1.45
N ILE A 230 -1.05 2.57 -0.81
CA ILE A 230 0.30 2.02 -0.66
C ILE A 230 0.37 0.76 -1.52
N VAL A 231 1.32 0.72 -2.45
CA VAL A 231 1.58 -0.45 -3.29
C VAL A 231 2.88 -1.10 -2.85
N LEU A 232 2.80 -2.34 -2.38
CA LEU A 232 3.97 -3.15 -2.02
C LEU A 232 4.26 -4.09 -3.21
N LYS A 233 5.34 -3.82 -3.96
CA LYS A 233 5.73 -4.67 -5.10
C LYS A 233 6.78 -5.68 -4.64
N LEU A 234 6.42 -6.96 -4.73
CA LEU A 234 7.28 -8.09 -4.41
C LEU A 234 7.85 -8.63 -5.72
N TRP A 235 9.11 -8.30 -6.02
CA TRP A 235 9.72 -8.72 -7.28
C TRP A 235 10.03 -10.22 -7.26
N THR A 236 10.23 -10.80 -8.42
CA THR A 236 10.48 -12.24 -8.58
C THR A 236 11.71 -12.66 -7.78
N TRP A 237 11.60 -13.76 -7.06
CA TRP A 237 12.68 -14.35 -6.28
C TRP A 237 13.19 -15.59 -7.00
N ASN A 238 14.50 -15.68 -7.15
CA ASN A 238 15.19 -16.81 -7.81
C ASN A 238 15.68 -17.87 -6.82
N ASN A 239 15.15 -17.84 -5.58
CA ASN A 239 15.52 -18.73 -4.47
C ASN A 239 16.94 -18.52 -3.93
N GLY A 240 17.64 -17.47 -4.35
CA GLY A 240 18.97 -17.13 -3.82
C GLY A 240 18.91 -16.67 -2.37
N ARG A 241 19.98 -16.97 -1.62
CA ARG A 241 20.12 -16.51 -0.23
C ARG A 241 21.54 -15.95 0.00
N ASP A 242 21.65 -15.02 0.93
CA ASP A 242 22.95 -14.46 1.35
C ASP A 242 23.64 -15.37 2.38
N ALA A 243 24.83 -14.96 2.85
CA ALA A 243 25.62 -15.71 3.83
C ALA A 243 24.86 -15.91 5.17
N ASN A 244 23.90 -15.06 5.48
CA ASN A 244 23.07 -15.15 6.68
C ASN A 244 21.74 -15.88 6.43
N GLN A 245 21.62 -16.54 5.30
CA GLN A 245 20.43 -17.29 4.87
C GLN A 245 19.20 -16.41 4.60
N ARG A 246 19.37 -15.09 4.50
CA ARG A 246 18.26 -14.19 4.14
C ARG A 246 17.99 -14.26 2.63
N PRO A 247 16.73 -14.26 2.21
CA PRO A 247 16.41 -14.27 0.77
C PRO A 247 17.04 -13.09 0.02
N LEU A 248 17.66 -13.34 -1.12
CA LEU A 248 18.16 -12.29 -2.02
C LEU A 248 16.97 -11.77 -2.82
N ARG A 249 16.23 -10.85 -2.22
CA ARG A 249 14.97 -10.39 -2.77
C ARG A 249 14.88 -8.87 -2.84
N ARG A 250 14.38 -8.38 -3.97
CA ARG A 250 14.05 -6.99 -4.18
C ARG A 250 12.59 -6.75 -3.80
N LEU A 251 12.33 -5.69 -3.05
CA LEU A 251 10.99 -5.23 -2.67
C LEU A 251 10.96 -3.71 -2.89
N THR A 252 9.83 -3.19 -3.34
CA THR A 252 9.63 -1.73 -3.45
C THR A 252 8.26 -1.34 -2.95
N VAL A 253 8.15 -0.12 -2.42
CA VAL A 253 6.87 0.49 -2.10
C VAL A 253 6.70 1.77 -2.93
N TYR A 254 5.49 1.94 -3.44
CA TYR A 254 5.07 3.13 -4.17
C TYR A 254 3.86 3.72 -3.43
N LYS A 255 3.90 5.01 -3.18
CA LYS A 255 2.81 5.69 -2.46
C LYS A 255 2.31 6.88 -3.29
N PRO A 256 1.32 6.68 -4.15
CA PRO A 256 0.61 7.80 -4.77
C PRO A 256 -0.51 8.31 -3.85
N LEU A 257 -0.92 9.56 -4.09
CA LEU A 257 -2.03 10.22 -3.38
C LEU A 257 -3.09 10.70 -4.35
N ALA A 258 -4.32 10.82 -3.87
CA ALA A 258 -5.42 11.43 -4.60
C ALA A 258 -5.15 12.93 -4.89
N GLY A 259 -5.90 13.48 -5.83
CA GLY A 259 -5.83 14.91 -6.16
C GLY A 259 -4.75 15.28 -7.15
N GLN A 260 -3.95 14.31 -7.60
CA GLN A 260 -2.97 14.58 -8.67
C GLN A 260 -3.71 14.77 -10.00
N ALA A 261 -3.29 15.76 -10.76
CA ALA A 261 -3.89 16.03 -12.07
C ALA A 261 -3.71 14.83 -13.01
N GLN A 262 -4.75 14.57 -13.80
CA GLN A 262 -4.71 13.50 -14.79
C GLN A 262 -3.51 13.72 -15.73
N GLY A 263 -2.69 12.71 -15.92
CA GLY A 263 -1.45 12.79 -16.69
C GLY A 263 -0.22 13.16 -15.87
N ASN A 264 -0.41 13.60 -14.63
CA ASN A 264 0.69 13.95 -13.72
C ASN A 264 0.76 13.01 -12.51
N PHE A 265 0.23 11.80 -12.67
CA PHE A 265 0.25 10.79 -11.62
C PHE A 265 1.70 10.46 -11.25
N ARG A 266 2.06 10.71 -10.02
CA ARG A 266 3.41 10.47 -9.48
C ARG A 266 3.29 9.96 -8.05
N PRO A 267 4.03 8.94 -7.66
CA PRO A 267 4.06 8.60 -6.25
C PRO A 267 4.77 9.71 -5.46
N VAL A 268 4.24 10.03 -4.30
CA VAL A 268 4.86 11.01 -3.40
C VAL A 268 6.00 10.38 -2.61
N GLN A 269 6.05 9.06 -2.59
CA GLN A 269 7.12 8.30 -1.94
C GLN A 269 7.36 7.01 -2.74
N THR A 270 8.62 6.73 -3.05
CA THR A 270 9.06 5.49 -3.68
C THR A 270 10.31 5.02 -2.94
N LEU A 271 10.24 3.84 -2.34
CA LEU A 271 11.34 3.33 -1.52
C LEU A 271 11.66 1.89 -1.91
N GLU A 272 12.93 1.56 -2.03
CA GLU A 272 13.38 0.16 -2.08
C GLU A 272 13.60 -0.37 -0.68
N PHE A 273 13.25 -1.63 -0.49
CA PHE A 273 13.58 -2.42 0.70
C PHE A 273 13.89 -3.85 0.22
N GLY A 274 14.23 -4.76 1.15
CA GLY A 274 14.74 -6.07 0.76
C GLY A 274 16.25 -6.14 0.89
N THR A 275 16.86 -7.13 0.26
CA THR A 275 18.30 -7.43 0.41
C THR A 275 19.11 -7.19 -0.85
N ILE A 276 18.43 -6.97 -1.99
CA ILE A 276 19.10 -6.63 -3.26
C ILE A 276 18.35 -5.48 -3.93
N ASN A 277 19.07 -4.73 -4.76
CA ASN A 277 18.51 -3.68 -5.60
C ASN A 277 18.05 -4.22 -6.97
N ARG A 278 17.62 -3.34 -7.87
CA ARG A 278 17.12 -3.74 -9.20
C ARG A 278 18.16 -4.45 -10.08
N HIS A 279 19.44 -4.27 -9.80
CA HIS A 279 20.53 -4.92 -10.53
C HIS A 279 21.00 -6.23 -9.87
N GLY A 280 20.35 -6.66 -8.80
CA GLY A 280 20.72 -7.84 -8.04
C GLY A 280 21.91 -7.63 -7.10
N ALA A 281 22.41 -6.40 -6.97
CA ALA A 281 23.51 -6.10 -6.05
C ALA A 281 22.98 -6.02 -4.61
N PRO A 282 23.81 -6.34 -3.61
CA PRO A 282 23.41 -6.25 -2.20
C PRO A 282 22.88 -4.86 -1.84
N TYR A 283 21.78 -4.84 -1.07
CA TYR A 283 21.14 -3.61 -0.63
C TYR A 283 20.95 -3.67 0.88
N ASN A 284 21.47 -2.68 1.57
CA ASN A 284 21.45 -2.60 3.03
C ASN A 284 20.60 -1.43 3.56
N GLY A 285 19.84 -0.77 2.69
CA GLY A 285 19.04 0.39 3.06
C GLY A 285 17.86 0.06 4.00
N CYS A 286 17.54 -1.24 4.18
CA CYS A 286 16.47 -1.68 5.08
C CYS A 286 16.96 -2.88 5.91
N SER A 287 18.05 -2.68 6.65
CA SER A 287 18.71 -3.76 7.43
C SER A 287 18.37 -3.72 8.90
N ALA A 288 17.61 -2.71 9.37
CA ALA A 288 17.20 -2.57 10.77
C ALA A 288 15.89 -1.80 10.87
N PRO A 289 15.14 -1.97 11.97
CA PRO A 289 13.89 -1.21 12.18
C PRO A 289 14.10 0.31 12.08
N GLY A 290 13.14 0.99 11.49
CA GLY A 290 13.14 2.45 11.36
C GLY A 290 13.95 2.99 10.20
N MET A 291 14.73 2.18 9.50
CA MET A 291 15.55 2.65 8.39
C MET A 291 14.73 3.04 7.16
N ARG A 292 13.62 2.37 6.93
CA ARG A 292 12.72 2.65 5.80
C ARG A 292 11.28 2.66 6.29
N THR A 293 10.62 3.80 6.17
CA THR A 293 9.24 3.95 6.65
C THR A 293 8.37 4.65 5.61
N VAL A 294 7.11 4.25 5.57
CA VAL A 294 6.06 4.94 4.81
C VAL A 294 5.20 5.72 5.80
N THR A 295 4.93 6.97 5.48
CA THR A 295 4.19 7.87 6.34
C THR A 295 2.81 8.17 5.74
N ILE A 296 1.75 8.05 6.56
CA ILE A 296 0.36 8.35 6.16
C ILE A 296 -0.15 9.43 7.12
N THR A 297 -0.58 10.56 6.56
CA THR A 297 -1.00 11.71 7.38
C THR A 297 -2.43 11.52 7.90
N PRO A 298 -2.74 12.10 9.07
CA PRO A 298 -4.14 12.11 9.58
C PRO A 298 -5.14 12.70 8.57
N ALA A 299 -4.74 13.68 7.78
CA ALA A 299 -5.60 14.29 6.77
C ALA A 299 -6.01 13.28 5.68
N CYS A 300 -5.10 12.36 5.29
CA CYS A 300 -5.44 11.27 4.36
C CYS A 300 -6.35 10.25 5.04
N VAL A 301 -6.00 9.86 6.27
CA VAL A 301 -6.76 8.84 7.02
C VAL A 301 -8.20 9.30 7.26
N TYR A 302 -8.37 10.52 7.79
CA TYR A 302 -9.67 11.06 8.21
C TYR A 302 -10.30 11.96 7.15
N ARG A 303 -9.99 11.74 5.90
CA ARG A 303 -10.62 12.49 4.80
C ARG A 303 -12.13 12.56 5.00
N SER A 304 -12.69 13.75 4.81
CA SER A 304 -14.13 14.07 4.97
C SER A 304 -14.63 14.07 6.42
N CYS A 305 -13.76 13.85 7.41
CA CYS A 305 -14.06 14.14 8.80
C CYS A 305 -13.64 15.59 9.11
N THR A 306 -14.25 16.19 10.14
CA THR A 306 -13.96 17.58 10.52
C THR A 306 -12.74 17.63 11.44
N PRO A 307 -11.73 18.46 11.14
CA PRO A 307 -10.61 18.67 12.09
C PRO A 307 -11.09 19.35 13.39
N PRO A 308 -10.37 19.19 14.53
CA PRO A 308 -9.11 18.46 14.65
C PRO A 308 -9.32 16.94 14.60
N TYR A 309 -8.40 16.25 13.91
CA TYR A 309 -8.51 14.81 13.76
C TYR A 309 -8.19 14.08 15.07
N PRO A 310 -8.85 12.94 15.33
CA PRO A 310 -8.60 12.18 16.57
C PRO A 310 -7.14 11.72 16.72
N LEU A 311 -6.47 11.36 15.63
CA LEU A 311 -5.03 11.06 15.63
C LEU A 311 -4.30 12.33 15.17
N SER A 312 -3.40 12.85 16.02
CA SER A 312 -2.68 14.10 15.74
C SER A 312 -1.29 13.88 15.12
N VAL A 313 -0.85 12.63 15.05
CA VAL A 313 0.48 12.27 14.52
C VAL A 313 0.31 11.40 13.28
N ASN A 314 1.33 11.37 12.43
CA ASN A 314 1.33 10.51 11.26
C ASN A 314 1.37 9.03 11.65
N VAL A 315 0.69 8.19 10.88
CA VAL A 315 0.88 6.74 10.94
C VAL A 315 2.18 6.44 10.20
N VAL A 316 3.05 5.69 10.86
CA VAL A 316 4.34 5.29 10.30
C VAL A 316 4.38 3.77 10.16
N ILE A 317 4.63 3.30 8.95
CA ILE A 317 4.73 1.87 8.62
C ILE A 317 6.21 1.55 8.41
N ASP A 318 6.74 0.63 9.19
CA ASP A 318 8.14 0.20 9.10
C ASP A 318 8.25 -0.92 8.07
N LEU A 319 8.98 -0.66 6.99
CA LEU A 319 9.17 -1.64 5.93
C LEU A 319 10.09 -2.79 6.36
N PHE A 320 10.91 -2.59 7.39
CA PHE A 320 11.75 -3.66 7.91
C PHE A 320 10.91 -4.82 8.45
N ASP A 321 9.89 -4.52 9.23
CA ASP A 321 9.03 -5.56 9.80
C ASP A 321 8.24 -6.29 8.70
N ILE A 322 7.72 -5.55 7.71
CA ILE A 322 7.05 -6.14 6.53
C ILE A 322 8.03 -7.09 5.80
N GLN A 323 9.29 -6.64 5.63
CA GLN A 323 10.33 -7.45 5.00
C GLN A 323 10.58 -8.76 5.76
N GLN A 324 10.65 -8.70 7.11
CA GLN A 324 10.88 -9.89 7.92
C GLN A 324 9.72 -10.89 7.77
N GLU A 325 8.49 -10.41 7.78
CA GLU A 325 7.31 -11.27 7.60
C GLU A 325 7.29 -11.93 6.20
N ILE A 326 7.63 -11.16 5.15
CA ILE A 326 7.76 -11.71 3.79
C ILE A 326 8.84 -12.82 3.78
N PHE A 327 10.00 -12.58 4.42
CA PHE A 327 11.10 -13.55 4.44
C PHE A 327 10.72 -14.81 5.23
N ALA A 328 9.98 -14.66 6.32
CA ALA A 328 9.50 -15.80 7.12
C ALA A 328 8.46 -16.65 6.34
N ALA A 329 7.75 -16.04 5.42
CA ALA A 329 6.73 -16.70 4.59
C ALA A 329 7.31 -17.42 3.36
N GLN A 330 8.63 -17.28 3.08
CA GLN A 330 9.34 -17.94 1.96
C GLN A 330 9.93 -19.31 2.40
#